data_fa5b212973ccce4c619a0c85a152ff90
#
_entry.id   fa5b212973ccce4c619a0c85a152ff90
#
_cell.length_a   1.000
_cell.length_b   1.000
_cell.length_c   1.000
_cell.angle_alpha   90.00
_cell.angle_beta   90.00
_cell.angle_gamma   90.00
#
_symmetry.space_group_name_H-M   'P 1'
#
loop_
_entity.id
_entity.type
_entity.pdbx_description
1 polymer ?
#
loop_
_entity_poly.entity_id
_entity_poly.type
_entity_poly.pdbx_seq_one_letter_code
_entity_poly.pdbx_strand_id
1 'polypeptide(L)'
;MLKENDLNYLSTLGINKEKVDEQIDFLTGKVRPKVLKLIRPCTQNDGILPPEEVKVINSQSSEIPTGIHISRFIPSSGSATRMFSFDNFSDNSFKDLKLLPFFSDISTFCSNNNIDLDDILKTKNIQELKEILLGKSMLDFSSRPKALIDFHLIENIPVSPIEEFILNSSEDVTNTKVSFSIQEDFRNQFQSKLDHSPFFQEIDSKSLCNFIVQSKSTNSICIDSKGDLLRNENGEIYTHPSGHGSLIDGLNEIDADYVFINNIDNVSPKTRGIRYSVSNSLLNIAINTKNNFDMMIQRFVERNYKLLEPSINQLENVLGSQFKDKTIEEKVDIIIEILNKPVRVCGIVKDENSKGGKPFWVYDGKSESVQIVEESQVDFNDENQKKVWNTSTYFNPVEMVCCLRDFTGNKYNLKDFSEDSLRMIVKKNIKGKDSTFIELPGLWNGSMHYWHTTFVEIPSSSFTPVKNFTDLFLPIHQP
;
A
#
# COMPACT_ATOMS: atom_id res chain seq x y z
N MET A 1 12.83 -29.64 12.09
CA MET A 1 14.05 -29.12 12.74
C MET A 1 14.93 -28.52 11.66
N LEU A 2 15.43 -27.29 11.84
CA LEU A 2 16.35 -26.61 10.91
C LEU A 2 17.69 -27.34 10.87
N LYS A 3 18.23 -27.54 9.67
CA LYS A 3 19.57 -28.10 9.45
C LYS A 3 20.52 -26.94 9.13
N GLU A 4 21.83 -27.16 9.28
CA GLU A 4 22.85 -26.15 8.96
C GLU A 4 22.78 -25.70 7.49
N ASN A 5 22.52 -26.63 6.58
CA ASN A 5 22.32 -26.30 5.15
C ASN A 5 21.11 -25.40 4.93
N ASP A 6 20.05 -25.51 5.75
CA ASP A 6 18.87 -24.64 5.65
C ASP A 6 19.23 -23.20 6.03
N LEU A 7 19.98 -23.02 7.11
CA LEU A 7 20.45 -21.71 7.54
C LEU A 7 21.41 -21.07 6.51
N ASN A 8 22.29 -21.86 5.93
CA ASN A 8 23.17 -21.40 4.85
C ASN A 8 22.36 -20.93 3.64
N TYR A 9 21.36 -21.69 3.20
CA TYR A 9 20.47 -21.29 2.12
C TYR A 9 19.70 -20.02 2.43
N LEU A 10 19.07 -19.94 3.61
CA LEU A 10 18.31 -18.75 4.03
C LEU A 10 19.21 -17.52 4.13
N SER A 11 20.46 -17.69 4.55
CA SER A 11 21.45 -16.60 4.57
C SER A 11 21.74 -16.06 3.17
N THR A 12 21.73 -16.89 2.11
CA THR A 12 21.86 -16.41 0.73
C THR A 12 20.71 -15.53 0.27
N LEU A 13 19.53 -15.68 0.92
CA LEU A 13 18.36 -14.83 0.71
C LEU A 13 18.38 -13.57 1.59
N GLY A 14 19.40 -13.40 2.46
CA GLY A 14 19.48 -12.31 3.44
C GLY A 14 18.63 -12.54 4.70
N ILE A 15 18.15 -13.77 4.92
CA ILE A 15 17.40 -14.16 6.13
C ILE A 15 18.38 -14.80 7.10
N ASN A 16 18.81 -14.04 8.11
CA ASN A 16 19.74 -14.51 9.12
C ASN A 16 19.06 -15.42 10.17
N LYS A 17 19.87 -16.08 10.99
CA LYS A 17 19.38 -17.02 11.99
C LYS A 17 18.42 -16.36 13.00
N GLU A 18 18.68 -15.13 13.41
CA GLU A 18 17.85 -14.40 14.39
C GLU A 18 16.43 -14.20 13.84
N LYS A 19 16.32 -13.76 12.58
CA LYS A 19 15.01 -13.64 11.89
C LYS A 19 14.30 -14.99 11.76
N VAL A 20 15.04 -16.07 11.51
CA VAL A 20 14.45 -17.42 11.41
C VAL A 20 13.91 -17.87 12.76
N ASP A 21 14.70 -17.71 13.84
CA ASP A 21 14.30 -18.08 15.19
C ASP A 21 13.06 -17.28 15.64
N GLU A 22 13.03 -15.98 15.35
CA GLU A 22 11.89 -15.11 15.59
C GLU A 22 10.62 -15.59 14.84
N GLN A 23 10.74 -15.90 13.56
CA GLN A 23 9.62 -16.41 12.77
C GLN A 23 9.10 -17.75 13.31
N ILE A 24 9.98 -18.66 13.73
CA ILE A 24 9.59 -19.92 14.36
C ILE A 24 8.81 -19.67 15.64
N ASP A 25 9.26 -18.75 16.48
CA ASP A 25 8.59 -18.41 17.74
C ASP A 25 7.15 -17.91 17.51
N PHE A 26 6.92 -17.11 16.46
CA PHE A 26 5.57 -16.70 16.06
C PHE A 26 4.75 -17.88 15.47
N LEU A 27 5.33 -18.64 14.55
CA LEU A 27 4.63 -19.74 13.86
C LEU A 27 4.25 -20.89 14.81
N THR A 28 5.04 -21.13 15.85
CA THR A 28 4.77 -22.14 16.86
C THR A 28 3.87 -21.64 18.00
N GLY A 29 3.49 -20.35 17.99
CA GLY A 29 2.64 -19.74 19.02
C GLY A 29 3.36 -19.46 20.35
N LYS A 30 4.68 -19.56 20.40
CA LYS A 30 5.50 -19.17 21.57
C LYS A 30 5.44 -17.65 21.79
N VAL A 31 5.42 -16.90 20.70
CA VAL A 31 5.12 -15.46 20.67
C VAL A 31 3.81 -15.25 19.93
N ARG A 32 2.90 -14.46 20.49
CA ARG A 32 1.62 -14.13 19.84
C ARG A 32 1.69 -12.76 19.22
N PRO A 33 1.13 -12.58 18.00
CA PRO A 33 0.95 -11.26 17.42
C PRO A 33 0.17 -10.35 18.37
N LYS A 34 0.54 -9.08 18.41
CA LYS A 34 -0.22 -8.05 19.13
C LYS A 34 -1.51 -7.77 18.36
N VAL A 35 -2.59 -7.65 19.10
CA VAL A 35 -3.90 -7.25 18.57
C VAL A 35 -4.17 -5.81 18.99
N LEU A 36 -4.60 -4.98 18.06
CA LEU A 36 -5.00 -3.61 18.35
C LEU A 36 -6.36 -3.60 19.03
N LYS A 37 -6.50 -2.81 20.08
CA LYS A 37 -7.79 -2.57 20.73
C LYS A 37 -8.46 -1.38 20.05
N LEU A 38 -9.53 -1.63 19.30
CA LEU A 38 -10.38 -0.58 18.74
C LEU A 38 -11.11 0.13 19.86
N ILE A 39 -11.06 1.44 19.87
CA ILE A 39 -11.81 2.29 20.83
C ILE A 39 -13.11 2.73 20.18
N ARG A 40 -13.02 3.37 19.01
CA ARG A 40 -14.13 3.88 18.21
C ARG A 40 -13.70 4.14 16.75
N PRO A 41 -14.62 4.16 15.78
CA PRO A 41 -14.28 4.57 14.41
C PRO A 41 -13.95 6.07 14.38
N CYS A 42 -13.08 6.47 13.46
CA CYS A 42 -12.89 7.88 13.17
C CYS A 42 -14.12 8.44 12.43
N THR A 43 -14.47 9.67 12.77
CA THR A 43 -15.56 10.43 12.13
C THR A 43 -15.11 11.87 11.86
N GLN A 44 -15.90 12.64 11.11
CA GLN A 44 -15.66 14.07 10.98
C GLN A 44 -15.61 14.73 12.37
N ASN A 45 -14.63 15.58 12.62
CA ASN A 45 -14.32 16.22 13.91
C ASN A 45 -13.84 15.27 15.03
N ASP A 46 -13.70 13.96 14.75
CA ASP A 46 -13.10 13.02 15.69
C ASP A 46 -12.18 12.03 14.94
N GLY A 47 -10.96 12.48 14.64
CA GLY A 47 -9.93 11.72 13.92
C GLY A 47 -9.91 11.97 12.41
N ILE A 48 -10.92 12.62 11.83
CA ILE A 48 -10.97 13.04 10.43
C ILE A 48 -10.99 14.56 10.37
N LEU A 49 -10.11 15.14 9.58
CA LEU A 49 -10.04 16.59 9.38
C LEU A 49 -11.34 17.10 8.73
N PRO A 50 -12.01 18.09 9.33
CA PRO A 50 -13.27 18.61 8.79
C PRO A 50 -13.09 19.23 7.40
N PRO A 51 -14.08 19.12 6.50
CA PRO A 51 -14.02 19.70 5.16
C PRO A 51 -13.78 21.21 5.14
N GLU A 52 -14.24 21.94 6.15
CA GLU A 52 -14.05 23.37 6.31
C GLU A 52 -12.57 23.72 6.53
N GLU A 53 -11.88 22.97 7.38
CA GLU A 53 -10.43 23.13 7.62
C GLU A 53 -9.62 22.78 6.38
N VAL A 54 -10.00 21.71 5.66
CA VAL A 54 -9.40 21.34 4.38
C VAL A 54 -9.49 22.48 3.39
N LYS A 55 -10.65 23.15 3.27
CA LYS A 55 -10.83 24.31 2.40
C LYS A 55 -9.96 25.48 2.82
N VAL A 56 -9.86 25.77 4.11
CA VAL A 56 -9.01 26.84 4.65
C VAL A 56 -7.55 26.56 4.31
N ILE A 57 -7.05 25.36 4.60
CA ILE A 57 -5.66 24.98 4.29
C ILE A 57 -5.38 25.14 2.79
N ASN A 58 -6.24 24.59 1.94
CA ASN A 58 -6.06 24.69 0.49
C ASN A 58 -6.15 26.13 -0.05
N SER A 59 -6.97 26.99 0.56
CA SER A 59 -7.07 28.39 0.15
C SER A 59 -5.88 29.24 0.58
N GLN A 60 -5.20 28.85 1.65
CA GLN A 60 -4.01 29.49 2.18
C GLN A 60 -2.71 28.94 1.56
N SER A 61 -2.77 27.76 0.95
CA SER A 61 -1.64 27.17 0.26
C SER A 61 -1.40 27.95 -1.03
N SER A 62 -0.43 28.83 -0.99
CA SER A 62 0.22 29.35 -2.19
C SER A 62 0.94 28.19 -2.92
N GLU A 63 1.48 28.46 -4.10
CA GLU A 63 2.25 27.50 -4.91
C GLU A 63 3.14 26.58 -4.07
N ILE A 64 3.29 25.32 -4.50
CA ILE A 64 4.20 24.36 -3.86
C ILE A 64 5.58 25.03 -3.74
N PRO A 65 6.19 25.07 -2.55
CA PRO A 65 7.46 25.73 -2.36
C PRO A 65 8.53 25.21 -3.34
N THR A 66 9.29 26.10 -3.92
CA THR A 66 10.39 25.75 -4.83
C THR A 66 11.47 24.94 -4.10
N GLY A 67 12.00 23.90 -4.75
CA GLY A 67 13.06 23.07 -4.18
C GLY A 67 12.57 21.85 -3.39
N ILE A 68 11.25 21.65 -3.26
CA ILE A 68 10.69 20.42 -2.68
C ILE A 68 10.79 19.27 -3.71
N HIS A 69 11.35 18.15 -3.29
CA HIS A 69 11.42 16.94 -4.08
C HIS A 69 10.21 16.03 -3.78
N ILE A 70 9.42 15.75 -4.80
CA ILE A 70 8.23 14.92 -4.70
C ILE A 70 8.43 13.64 -5.52
N SER A 71 8.02 12.51 -4.99
CA SER A 71 8.04 11.22 -5.66
C SER A 71 6.69 10.50 -5.48
N ARG A 72 6.48 9.45 -6.27
CA ARG A 72 5.33 8.58 -6.15
C ARG A 72 5.80 7.14 -5.99
N PHE A 73 5.26 6.42 -5.02
CA PHE A 73 5.57 5.01 -4.75
C PHE A 73 4.35 4.16 -5.01
N ILE A 74 4.46 3.22 -5.95
CA ILE A 74 3.37 2.36 -6.39
C ILE A 74 3.74 0.90 -6.16
N PRO A 75 3.13 0.22 -5.18
CA PRO A 75 3.23 -1.23 -5.04
C PRO A 75 2.69 -1.95 -6.28
N SER A 76 3.55 -2.66 -7.02
CA SER A 76 3.22 -3.25 -8.31
C SER A 76 3.60 -4.73 -8.44
N SER A 77 4.03 -5.35 -7.33
CA SER A 77 4.49 -6.74 -7.30
C SER A 77 3.36 -7.78 -7.29
N GLY A 78 2.10 -7.34 -7.14
CA GLY A 78 0.94 -8.23 -7.04
C GLY A 78 0.58 -8.89 -8.38
N SER A 79 0.36 -10.22 -8.36
CA SER A 79 -0.17 -10.95 -9.52
C SER A 79 -1.64 -10.62 -9.78
N ALA A 80 -2.08 -10.80 -11.03
CA ALA A 80 -3.46 -10.59 -11.43
C ALA A 80 -4.42 -11.74 -11.03
N THR A 81 -3.99 -12.70 -10.22
CA THR A 81 -4.78 -13.89 -9.85
C THR A 81 -6.19 -13.56 -9.36
N ARG A 82 -6.32 -12.55 -8.47
CA ARG A 82 -7.64 -12.12 -7.96
C ARG A 82 -8.43 -11.32 -8.99
N MET A 83 -7.76 -10.60 -9.88
CA MET A 83 -8.41 -9.85 -10.95
C MET A 83 -9.14 -10.78 -11.92
N PHE A 84 -8.59 -11.94 -12.22
CA PHE A 84 -9.19 -12.93 -13.10
C PHE A 84 -10.04 -13.96 -12.34
N SER A 85 -10.63 -13.60 -11.19
CA SER A 85 -11.76 -14.32 -10.62
C SER A 85 -12.98 -14.17 -11.52
N PHE A 86 -13.68 -15.27 -11.77
CA PHE A 86 -14.92 -15.28 -12.56
C PHE A 86 -16.18 -15.19 -11.70
N ASP A 87 -16.05 -14.82 -10.43
CA ASP A 87 -17.16 -14.79 -9.46
C ASP A 87 -18.26 -13.81 -9.89
N ASN A 88 -17.89 -12.71 -10.55
CA ASN A 88 -18.82 -11.70 -11.05
C ASN A 88 -19.10 -11.84 -12.57
N PHE A 89 -18.59 -12.89 -13.22
CA PHE A 89 -18.78 -13.11 -14.64
C PHE A 89 -20.08 -13.86 -14.91
N SER A 90 -20.93 -13.30 -15.76
CA SER A 90 -22.25 -13.83 -16.11
C SER A 90 -22.40 -14.03 -17.61
N ASP A 91 -23.49 -14.65 -18.02
CA ASP A 91 -23.84 -14.80 -19.44
C ASP A 91 -23.90 -13.47 -20.21
N ASN A 92 -24.27 -12.38 -19.55
CA ASN A 92 -24.28 -11.05 -20.16
C ASN A 92 -22.87 -10.53 -20.41
N SER A 93 -21.90 -10.91 -19.57
CA SER A 93 -20.51 -10.49 -19.69
C SER A 93 -19.84 -10.93 -20.99
N PHE A 94 -20.33 -12.01 -21.65
CA PHE A 94 -19.83 -12.43 -22.96
C PHE A 94 -20.01 -11.39 -24.05
N LYS A 95 -21.04 -10.54 -23.97
CA LYS A 95 -21.28 -9.44 -24.92
C LYS A 95 -20.28 -8.32 -24.77
N ASP A 96 -19.81 -8.14 -23.51
CA ASP A 96 -18.93 -7.05 -23.11
C ASP A 96 -17.45 -7.41 -23.24
N LEU A 97 -17.12 -8.69 -23.53
CA LEU A 97 -15.73 -9.12 -23.69
C LEU A 97 -14.96 -8.29 -24.75
N LYS A 98 -15.65 -7.85 -25.80
CA LYS A 98 -15.07 -7.01 -26.88
C LYS A 98 -14.67 -5.60 -26.39
N LEU A 99 -15.13 -5.20 -25.20
CA LEU A 99 -14.79 -3.93 -24.56
C LEU A 99 -13.46 -4.00 -23.80
N LEU A 100 -12.91 -5.22 -23.57
CA LEU A 100 -11.64 -5.38 -22.88
C LEU A 100 -10.49 -4.82 -23.72
N PRO A 101 -9.60 -4.00 -23.15
CA PRO A 101 -8.43 -3.47 -23.85
C PRO A 101 -7.50 -4.56 -24.41
N PHE A 102 -7.47 -5.72 -23.78
CA PHE A 102 -6.71 -6.90 -24.21
C PHE A 102 -7.53 -7.91 -25.03
N PHE A 103 -8.70 -7.53 -25.55
CA PHE A 103 -9.51 -8.44 -26.39
C PHE A 103 -8.79 -8.83 -27.68
N SER A 104 -7.97 -7.92 -28.24
CA SER A 104 -7.12 -8.22 -29.41
C SER A 104 -6.15 -9.37 -29.14
N ASP A 105 -5.60 -9.44 -27.92
CA ASP A 105 -4.67 -10.53 -27.52
C ASP A 105 -5.41 -11.87 -27.48
N ILE A 106 -6.64 -11.88 -26.95
CA ILE A 106 -7.51 -13.06 -26.92
C ILE A 106 -7.81 -13.51 -28.35
N SER A 107 -8.23 -12.59 -29.21
CA SER A 107 -8.59 -12.88 -30.60
C SER A 107 -7.39 -13.40 -31.41
N THR A 108 -6.24 -12.74 -31.26
CA THR A 108 -4.99 -13.15 -31.94
C THR A 108 -4.53 -14.52 -31.45
N PHE A 109 -4.58 -14.76 -30.15
CA PHE A 109 -4.22 -16.06 -29.57
C PHE A 109 -5.13 -17.17 -30.11
N CYS A 110 -6.45 -16.97 -30.10
CA CYS A 110 -7.41 -17.95 -30.61
C CYS A 110 -7.17 -18.25 -32.10
N SER A 111 -6.95 -17.21 -32.92
CA SER A 111 -6.68 -17.36 -34.35
C SER A 111 -5.41 -18.18 -34.61
N ASN A 112 -4.32 -17.90 -33.87
CA ASN A 112 -3.03 -18.59 -34.01
C ASN A 112 -3.08 -20.06 -33.57
N ASN A 113 -4.04 -20.42 -32.70
CA ASN A 113 -4.20 -21.78 -32.16
C ASN A 113 -5.40 -22.52 -32.75
N ASN A 114 -6.02 -21.99 -33.83
CA ASN A 114 -7.21 -22.56 -34.48
C ASN A 114 -8.40 -22.76 -33.52
N ILE A 115 -8.59 -21.84 -32.55
CA ILE A 115 -9.70 -21.84 -31.61
C ILE A 115 -10.78 -20.91 -32.15
N ASP A 116 -12.03 -21.41 -32.24
CA ASP A 116 -13.18 -20.60 -32.71
C ASP A 116 -13.73 -19.73 -31.58
N LEU A 117 -13.19 -18.50 -31.47
CA LEU A 117 -13.62 -17.54 -30.46
C LEU A 117 -15.10 -17.14 -30.64
N ASP A 118 -15.62 -17.04 -31.89
CA ASP A 118 -16.99 -16.65 -32.14
C ASP A 118 -17.97 -17.73 -31.67
N ASP A 119 -17.61 -19.02 -31.77
CA ASP A 119 -18.39 -20.12 -31.20
C ASP A 119 -18.40 -20.06 -29.67
N ILE A 120 -17.25 -19.81 -29.03
CA ILE A 120 -17.16 -19.65 -27.56
C ILE A 120 -18.06 -18.51 -27.08
N LEU A 121 -18.03 -17.35 -27.77
CA LEU A 121 -18.85 -16.20 -27.43
C LEU A 121 -20.34 -16.48 -27.61
N LYS A 122 -20.70 -17.18 -28.68
CA LYS A 122 -22.08 -17.53 -29.02
C LYS A 122 -22.65 -18.59 -28.08
N THR A 123 -21.89 -19.62 -27.80
CA THR A 123 -22.28 -20.73 -26.90
C THR A 123 -22.13 -20.38 -25.44
N LYS A 124 -21.45 -19.26 -25.12
CA LYS A 124 -21.13 -18.81 -23.77
C LYS A 124 -20.35 -19.84 -22.97
N ASN A 125 -19.36 -20.47 -23.62
CA ASN A 125 -18.53 -21.51 -23.00
C ASN A 125 -17.52 -20.89 -22.03
N ILE A 126 -17.95 -20.68 -20.80
CA ILE A 126 -17.15 -20.09 -19.72
C ILE A 126 -15.91 -20.93 -19.36
N GLN A 127 -16.02 -22.27 -19.49
CA GLN A 127 -14.93 -23.16 -19.14
C GLN A 127 -13.76 -23.02 -20.12
N GLU A 128 -14.07 -22.98 -21.40
CA GLU A 128 -13.07 -22.78 -22.46
C GLU A 128 -12.47 -21.38 -22.41
N LEU A 129 -13.30 -20.35 -22.17
CA LEU A 129 -12.81 -18.99 -21.94
C LEU A 129 -11.83 -18.90 -20.76
N LYS A 130 -12.15 -19.57 -19.64
CA LYS A 130 -11.25 -19.66 -18.48
C LYS A 130 -9.92 -20.33 -18.84
N GLU A 131 -9.97 -21.41 -19.58
CA GLU A 131 -8.76 -22.13 -20.00
C GLU A 131 -7.87 -21.25 -20.88
N ILE A 132 -8.46 -20.52 -21.83
CA ILE A 132 -7.74 -19.56 -22.69
C ILE A 132 -7.07 -18.46 -21.85
N LEU A 133 -7.81 -17.85 -20.93
CA LEU A 133 -7.30 -16.72 -20.15
C LEU A 133 -6.30 -17.13 -19.05
N LEU A 134 -6.49 -18.32 -18.42
CA LEU A 134 -5.79 -18.72 -17.21
C LEU A 134 -4.83 -19.89 -17.40
N GLY A 135 -4.97 -20.65 -18.48
CA GLY A 135 -4.11 -21.81 -18.76
C GLY A 135 -2.64 -21.40 -18.90
N LYS A 136 -1.73 -22.14 -18.23
CA LYS A 136 -0.27 -21.85 -18.27
C LYS A 136 0.35 -21.93 -19.65
N SER A 137 -0.20 -22.77 -20.54
CA SER A 137 0.20 -22.89 -21.94
C SER A 137 -0.59 -21.97 -22.88
N MET A 138 -1.48 -21.16 -22.34
CA MET A 138 -2.37 -20.24 -23.02
C MET A 138 -1.96 -18.79 -22.76
N LEU A 139 -2.90 -17.89 -22.46
CA LEU A 139 -2.58 -16.49 -22.18
C LEU A 139 -1.98 -16.24 -20.79
N ASP A 140 -2.27 -17.13 -19.83
CA ASP A 140 -1.75 -17.10 -18.44
C ASP A 140 -1.80 -15.71 -17.77
N PHE A 141 -2.92 -14.99 -17.95
CA PHE A 141 -3.08 -13.65 -17.39
C PHE A 141 -2.98 -13.63 -15.86
N SER A 142 -3.43 -14.70 -15.20
CA SER A 142 -3.48 -14.74 -13.73
C SER A 142 -2.09 -14.76 -13.06
N SER A 143 -1.06 -15.21 -13.77
CA SER A 143 0.32 -15.24 -13.26
C SER A 143 1.07 -13.93 -13.52
N ARG A 144 0.57 -13.10 -14.45
CA ARG A 144 1.21 -11.82 -14.80
C ARG A 144 1.06 -10.81 -13.66
N PRO A 145 2.02 -9.88 -13.52
CA PRO A 145 1.81 -8.70 -12.67
C PRO A 145 0.61 -7.90 -13.14
N LYS A 146 -0.29 -7.54 -12.21
CA LYS A 146 -1.49 -6.76 -12.52
C LYS A 146 -1.15 -5.42 -13.20
N ALA A 147 -0.03 -4.83 -12.86
CA ALA A 147 0.49 -3.58 -13.43
C ALA A 147 0.74 -3.62 -14.94
N LEU A 148 0.90 -4.83 -15.52
CA LEU A 148 1.22 -5.04 -16.94
C LEU A 148 0.02 -5.46 -17.77
N ILE A 149 -1.16 -5.64 -17.17
CA ILE A 149 -2.40 -5.92 -17.88
C ILE A 149 -2.99 -4.60 -18.38
N ASP A 150 -3.38 -4.54 -19.64
CA ASP A 150 -3.98 -3.32 -20.20
C ASP A 150 -5.38 -3.08 -19.60
N PHE A 151 -5.58 -1.91 -19.02
CA PHE A 151 -6.83 -1.57 -18.34
C PHE A 151 -7.74 -0.67 -19.17
N HIS A 152 -7.14 0.19 -19.99
CA HIS A 152 -7.90 1.20 -20.72
C HIS A 152 -7.42 1.33 -22.17
N LEU A 153 -8.16 2.12 -22.94
CA LEU A 153 -7.78 2.58 -24.25
C LEU A 153 -7.59 4.10 -24.20
N ILE A 154 -6.43 4.58 -24.61
CA ILE A 154 -6.16 6.00 -24.86
C ILE A 154 -5.97 6.14 -26.37
N GLU A 155 -6.82 6.91 -27.05
CA GLU A 155 -6.80 7.07 -28.51
C GLU A 155 -6.81 5.72 -29.26
N ASN A 156 -7.59 4.75 -28.76
CA ASN A 156 -7.66 3.36 -29.23
C ASN A 156 -6.37 2.52 -29.03
N ILE A 157 -5.39 3.00 -28.28
CA ILE A 157 -4.19 2.27 -27.93
C ILE A 157 -4.36 1.66 -26.52
N PRO A 158 -4.18 0.34 -26.35
CA PRO A 158 -4.20 -0.29 -25.03
C PRO A 158 -3.13 0.29 -24.12
N VAL A 159 -3.50 0.58 -22.88
CA VAL A 159 -2.62 1.16 -21.87
C VAL A 159 -2.76 0.39 -20.55
N SER A 160 -1.61 0.05 -19.98
CA SER A 160 -1.52 -0.63 -18.70
C SER A 160 -1.41 0.37 -17.54
N PRO A 161 -1.70 -0.04 -16.30
CA PRO A 161 -1.58 0.84 -15.12
C PRO A 161 -0.21 1.47 -14.95
N ILE A 162 0.88 0.74 -15.25
CA ILE A 162 2.23 1.32 -15.15
C ILE A 162 2.40 2.50 -16.14
N GLU A 163 1.93 2.36 -17.36
CA GLU A 163 1.98 3.41 -18.37
C GLU A 163 1.11 4.59 -17.98
N GLU A 164 -0.12 4.34 -17.47
CA GLU A 164 -1.01 5.41 -16.98
C GLU A 164 -0.41 6.22 -15.83
N PHE A 165 0.23 5.56 -14.85
CA PHE A 165 0.90 6.28 -13.77
C PHE A 165 2.05 7.15 -14.26
N ILE A 166 2.83 6.70 -15.24
CA ILE A 166 3.91 7.47 -15.85
C ILE A 166 3.33 8.68 -16.61
N LEU A 167 2.35 8.44 -17.48
CA LEU A 167 1.67 9.49 -18.25
C LEU A 167 1.04 10.57 -17.35
N ASN A 168 0.36 10.14 -16.28
CA ASN A 168 -0.25 11.05 -15.33
C ASN A 168 0.79 11.88 -14.57
N SER A 169 1.93 11.28 -14.22
CA SER A 169 2.98 11.97 -13.44
C SER A 169 3.81 12.95 -14.27
N SER A 170 3.91 12.75 -15.58
CA SER A 170 4.60 13.69 -16.48
C SER A 170 3.83 15.00 -16.67
N GLU A 171 2.52 14.98 -16.43
CA GLU A 171 1.66 16.17 -16.51
C GLU A 171 1.39 16.81 -15.14
N ASP A 172 1.81 16.17 -14.05
CA ASP A 172 1.75 16.77 -12.72
C ASP A 172 2.66 18.00 -12.67
N VAL A 173 2.17 19.08 -12.04
CA VAL A 173 2.90 20.37 -11.89
C VAL A 173 4.28 20.19 -11.25
N THR A 174 4.50 19.07 -10.57
CA THR A 174 5.70 18.76 -9.78
C THR A 174 6.73 17.92 -10.51
N ASN A 175 6.48 17.49 -11.76
CA ASN A 175 7.32 16.55 -12.48
C ASN A 175 7.74 15.34 -11.59
N THR A 176 6.75 14.68 -11.03
CA THR A 176 6.90 13.67 -9.98
C THR A 176 7.52 12.40 -10.52
N LYS A 177 8.67 11.99 -9.99
CA LYS A 177 9.30 10.72 -10.35
C LYS A 177 8.53 9.54 -9.76
N VAL A 178 8.19 8.55 -10.59
CA VAL A 178 7.46 7.35 -10.17
C VAL A 178 8.43 6.22 -9.84
N SER A 179 8.21 5.57 -8.71
CA SER A 179 8.93 4.35 -8.30
C SER A 179 7.94 3.21 -8.15
N PHE A 180 8.14 2.13 -8.90
CA PHE A 180 7.32 0.92 -8.83
C PHE A 180 8.03 -0.16 -8.02
N SER A 181 7.37 -0.69 -6.98
CA SER A 181 7.87 -1.86 -6.28
C SER A 181 7.52 -3.12 -7.05
N ILE A 182 8.51 -3.90 -7.46
CA ILE A 182 8.36 -5.09 -8.30
C ILE A 182 9.07 -6.30 -7.71
N GLN A 183 8.72 -7.51 -8.18
CA GLN A 183 9.53 -8.71 -7.96
C GLN A 183 10.61 -8.80 -9.04
N GLU A 184 11.82 -9.23 -8.67
CA GLU A 184 12.95 -9.33 -9.60
C GLU A 184 12.64 -10.21 -10.81
N ASP A 185 11.89 -11.29 -10.61
CA ASP A 185 11.55 -12.25 -11.67
C ASP A 185 10.71 -11.60 -12.82
N PHE A 186 10.08 -10.47 -12.56
CA PHE A 186 9.30 -9.72 -13.55
C PHE A 186 9.99 -8.47 -14.10
N ARG A 187 11.18 -8.11 -13.62
CA ARG A 187 11.89 -6.89 -14.04
C ARG A 187 11.96 -6.74 -15.56
N ASN A 188 12.33 -7.81 -16.27
CA ASN A 188 12.46 -7.77 -17.72
C ASN A 188 11.12 -7.55 -18.41
N GLN A 189 10.01 -8.06 -17.86
CA GLN A 189 8.67 -7.85 -18.41
C GLN A 189 8.24 -6.40 -18.24
N PHE A 190 8.50 -5.80 -17.07
CA PHE A 190 8.23 -4.38 -16.82
C PHE A 190 9.04 -3.49 -17.76
N GLN A 191 10.33 -3.76 -17.90
CA GLN A 191 11.18 -3.00 -18.81
C GLN A 191 10.72 -3.14 -20.27
N SER A 192 10.44 -4.36 -20.73
CA SER A 192 9.95 -4.63 -22.08
C SER A 192 8.63 -3.92 -22.38
N LYS A 193 7.70 -3.87 -21.42
CA LYS A 193 6.42 -3.14 -21.59
C LYS A 193 6.66 -1.65 -21.87
N LEU A 194 7.60 -1.02 -21.17
CA LEU A 194 7.95 0.39 -21.39
C LEU A 194 8.75 0.62 -22.67
N ASP A 195 9.68 -0.27 -22.99
CA ASP A 195 10.52 -0.18 -24.21
C ASP A 195 9.68 -0.25 -25.49
N HIS A 196 8.59 -1.00 -25.46
CA HIS A 196 7.70 -1.19 -26.63
C HIS A 196 6.42 -0.34 -26.57
N SER A 197 6.27 0.50 -25.53
CA SER A 197 5.11 1.35 -25.38
C SER A 197 5.03 2.40 -26.48
N PRO A 198 3.87 2.53 -27.19
CA PRO A 198 3.69 3.57 -28.17
C PRO A 198 3.75 5.00 -27.59
N PHE A 199 3.54 5.12 -26.28
CA PHE A 199 3.52 6.41 -25.58
C PHE A 199 4.91 6.97 -25.28
N PHE A 200 5.98 6.14 -25.33
CA PHE A 200 7.32 6.51 -24.87
C PHE A 200 8.40 6.28 -25.92
N GLN A 201 8.06 6.19 -27.21
CA GLN A 201 9.01 5.80 -28.30
C GLN A 201 10.25 6.69 -28.43
N GLU A 202 10.15 7.98 -28.05
CA GLU A 202 11.25 8.95 -28.15
C GLU A 202 11.98 9.19 -26.81
N ILE A 203 11.58 8.45 -25.75
CA ILE A 203 12.09 8.67 -24.40
C ILE A 203 12.85 7.41 -23.95
N ASP A 204 14.03 7.59 -23.36
CA ASP A 204 14.70 6.48 -22.68
C ASP A 204 13.82 5.94 -21.55
N SER A 205 13.28 4.75 -21.75
CA SER A 205 12.36 4.10 -20.81
C SER A 205 12.92 3.99 -19.39
N LYS A 206 14.27 3.89 -19.24
CA LYS A 206 14.95 3.86 -17.94
C LYS A 206 14.89 5.20 -17.21
N SER A 207 14.62 6.30 -17.91
CA SER A 207 14.45 7.63 -17.29
C SER A 207 13.02 7.89 -16.80
N LEU A 208 12.04 7.11 -17.30
CA LEU A 208 10.61 7.32 -17.00
C LEU A 208 10.23 7.03 -15.55
N CYS A 209 10.84 5.99 -14.97
CA CYS A 209 10.52 5.54 -13.63
C CYS A 209 11.69 4.78 -12.99
N ASN A 210 11.55 4.50 -11.69
CA ASN A 210 12.44 3.59 -10.97
C ASN A 210 11.75 2.26 -10.69
N PHE A 211 12.50 1.16 -10.76
CA PHE A 211 12.05 -0.14 -10.25
C PHE A 211 12.77 -0.45 -8.93
N ILE A 212 12.01 -0.53 -7.87
CA ILE A 212 12.48 -0.94 -6.54
C ILE A 212 12.13 -2.42 -6.38
N VAL A 213 13.16 -3.25 -6.24
CA VAL A 213 12.97 -4.70 -6.10
C VAL A 213 12.75 -5.08 -4.66
N GLN A 214 11.69 -5.84 -4.42
CA GLN A 214 11.44 -6.38 -3.09
C GLN A 214 12.52 -7.39 -2.71
N SER A 215 13.18 -7.14 -1.57
CA SER A 215 14.22 -8.02 -1.06
C SER A 215 13.64 -9.35 -0.56
N LYS A 216 14.25 -10.46 -0.99
CA LYS A 216 13.92 -11.79 -0.43
C LYS A 216 14.25 -11.92 1.06
N SER A 217 15.04 -11.00 1.62
CA SER A 217 15.37 -10.95 3.05
C SER A 217 14.16 -10.67 3.95
N THR A 218 13.07 -10.18 3.37
CA THR A 218 11.79 -9.95 4.06
C THR A 218 10.82 -11.13 3.97
N ASN A 219 11.18 -12.19 3.25
CA ASN A 219 10.30 -13.34 3.08
C ASN A 219 10.12 -14.09 4.42
N SER A 220 8.95 -14.69 4.57
CA SER A 220 8.63 -15.59 5.66
C SER A 220 8.94 -17.04 5.28
N ILE A 221 9.45 -17.81 6.23
CA ILE A 221 9.44 -19.26 6.15
C ILE A 221 8.00 -19.78 6.28
N CYS A 222 7.72 -20.94 5.72
CA CYS A 222 6.39 -21.52 5.73
C CYS A 222 6.40 -22.85 6.47
N ILE A 223 5.34 -23.13 7.24
CA ILE A 223 5.08 -24.42 7.86
C ILE A 223 3.80 -25.03 7.30
N ASP A 224 3.71 -26.34 7.32
CA ASP A 224 2.50 -27.08 6.96
C ASP A 224 1.52 -27.20 8.15
N SER A 225 0.41 -27.91 7.95
CA SER A 225 -0.61 -28.15 8.99
C SER A 225 -0.10 -28.96 10.19
N LYS A 226 1.04 -29.64 10.06
CA LYS A 226 1.70 -30.40 11.14
C LYS A 226 2.77 -29.59 11.87
N GLY A 227 3.07 -28.37 11.40
CA GLY A 227 4.13 -27.54 11.93
C GLY A 227 5.52 -27.84 11.35
N ASP A 228 5.61 -28.66 10.30
CA ASP A 228 6.86 -28.95 9.62
C ASP A 228 7.18 -27.90 8.56
N LEU A 229 8.48 -27.56 8.42
CA LEU A 229 8.95 -26.59 7.45
C LEU A 229 8.67 -27.05 6.02
N LEU A 230 8.01 -26.23 5.25
CA LEU A 230 7.77 -26.49 3.83
C LEU A 230 9.09 -26.40 3.04
N ARG A 231 9.20 -27.30 2.06
CA ARG A 231 10.35 -27.36 1.16
C ARG A 231 9.90 -27.28 -0.30
N ASN A 232 10.74 -26.63 -1.12
CA ASN A 232 10.58 -26.62 -2.56
C ASN A 232 11.01 -27.96 -3.19
N GLU A 233 10.93 -28.07 -4.52
CA GLU A 233 11.28 -29.28 -5.28
C GLU A 233 12.75 -29.68 -5.13
N ASN A 234 13.63 -28.73 -4.82
CA ASN A 234 15.06 -28.96 -4.58
C ASN A 234 15.38 -29.36 -3.14
N GLY A 235 14.35 -29.46 -2.26
CA GLY A 235 14.52 -29.78 -0.84
C GLY A 235 14.96 -28.59 0.03
N GLU A 236 15.06 -27.39 -0.54
CA GLU A 236 15.37 -26.16 0.18
C GLU A 236 14.14 -25.62 0.91
N ILE A 237 14.36 -24.83 1.97
CA ILE A 237 13.24 -24.20 2.71
C ILE A 237 12.44 -23.30 1.75
N TYR A 238 11.14 -23.53 1.69
CA TYR A 238 10.23 -22.67 0.93
C TYR A 238 9.98 -21.38 1.70
N THR A 239 10.20 -20.24 1.04
CA THR A 239 9.89 -18.92 1.58
C THR A 239 8.79 -18.24 0.77
N HIS A 240 7.94 -17.46 1.44
CA HIS A 240 6.82 -16.73 0.84
C HIS A 240 7.01 -15.22 1.11
N PRO A 241 6.69 -14.33 0.16
CA PRO A 241 6.66 -12.89 0.43
C PRO A 241 5.79 -12.55 1.65
N SER A 242 6.29 -11.67 2.51
CA SER A 242 5.63 -11.32 3.79
C SER A 242 4.61 -10.19 3.66
N GLY A 243 3.83 -10.19 2.58
CA GLY A 243 2.78 -9.20 2.36
C GLY A 243 3.32 -7.78 2.05
N HIS A 244 2.44 -6.78 2.14
CA HIS A 244 2.81 -5.39 1.80
C HIS A 244 3.64 -4.68 2.89
N GLY A 245 3.85 -5.28 4.04
CA GLY A 245 4.77 -4.74 5.06
C GLY A 245 6.22 -4.71 4.61
N SER A 246 6.63 -5.62 3.71
CA SER A 246 7.96 -5.61 3.11
C SER A 246 8.26 -4.37 2.26
N LEU A 247 7.22 -3.61 1.89
CA LEU A 247 7.34 -2.40 1.06
C LEU A 247 7.94 -1.21 1.81
N ILE A 248 8.01 -1.26 3.15
CA ILE A 248 8.62 -0.18 3.94
C ILE A 248 10.11 0.00 3.59
N ASP A 249 10.80 -1.08 3.26
CA ASP A 249 12.20 -1.04 2.81
C ASP A 249 12.33 -0.25 1.52
N GLY A 250 11.48 -0.53 0.54
CA GLY A 250 11.46 0.20 -0.72
C GLY A 250 11.08 1.67 -0.56
N LEU A 251 10.11 1.98 0.30
CA LEU A 251 9.77 3.37 0.62
C LEU A 251 10.96 4.09 1.28
N ASN A 252 11.68 3.39 2.15
CA ASN A 252 12.86 3.91 2.82
C ASN A 252 14.05 4.17 1.86
N GLU A 253 14.07 3.61 0.65
CA GLU A 253 15.09 3.89 -0.37
C GLU A 253 14.83 5.22 -1.11
N ILE A 254 13.59 5.69 -1.16
CA ILE A 254 13.22 6.90 -1.93
C ILE A 254 13.82 8.14 -1.30
N ASP A 255 14.52 8.93 -2.12
CA ASP A 255 15.09 10.22 -1.74
C ASP A 255 14.18 11.34 -2.23
N ALA A 256 13.19 11.67 -1.40
CA ALA A 256 12.23 12.74 -1.63
C ALA A 256 11.77 13.35 -0.30
N ASP A 257 11.25 14.57 -0.35
CA ASP A 257 10.67 15.22 0.83
C ASP A 257 9.26 14.70 1.09
N TYR A 258 8.49 14.56 0.01
CA TYR A 258 7.13 14.02 0.04
C TYR A 258 6.97 12.88 -0.95
N VAL A 259 6.26 11.83 -0.54
CA VAL A 259 6.00 10.67 -1.38
C VAL A 259 4.50 10.37 -1.40
N PHE A 260 3.91 10.38 -2.60
CA PHE A 260 2.58 9.83 -2.81
C PHE A 260 2.63 8.32 -2.79
N ILE A 261 1.69 7.67 -2.10
CA ILE A 261 1.49 6.22 -2.16
C ILE A 261 0.10 5.95 -2.72
N ASN A 262 0.03 5.15 -3.78
CA ASN A 262 -1.23 4.81 -4.45
C ASN A 262 -1.25 3.31 -4.78
N ASN A 263 -2.45 2.73 -4.87
CA ASN A 263 -2.60 1.38 -5.40
C ASN A 263 -2.51 1.37 -6.92
N ILE A 264 -1.80 0.39 -7.47
CA ILE A 264 -1.63 0.21 -8.91
C ILE A 264 -2.95 0.04 -9.68
N ASP A 265 -3.99 -0.43 -9.02
CA ASP A 265 -5.27 -0.71 -9.65
C ASP A 265 -6.27 0.46 -9.59
N ASN A 266 -5.95 1.55 -8.90
CA ASN A 266 -6.80 2.73 -8.81
C ASN A 266 -6.40 3.75 -9.88
N VAL A 267 -6.64 3.43 -11.14
CA VAL A 267 -6.41 4.28 -12.30
C VAL A 267 -7.63 4.32 -13.19
N SER A 268 -7.89 5.45 -13.81
CA SER A 268 -8.86 5.62 -14.89
C SER A 268 -8.61 6.97 -15.57
N PRO A 269 -8.56 7.03 -16.90
CA PRO A 269 -8.41 8.28 -17.64
C PRO A 269 -9.52 9.29 -17.29
N LYS A 270 -10.75 8.81 -17.05
CA LYS A 270 -11.92 9.64 -16.75
C LYS A 270 -11.87 10.31 -15.36
N THR A 271 -11.15 9.74 -14.41
CA THR A 271 -11.04 10.32 -13.04
C THR A 271 -9.74 11.07 -12.81
N ARG A 272 -8.91 11.22 -13.83
CA ARG A 272 -7.59 11.87 -13.72
C ARG A 272 -7.65 13.24 -13.05
N GLY A 273 -8.54 14.13 -13.51
CA GLY A 273 -8.67 15.49 -12.95
C GLY A 273 -9.08 15.50 -11.47
N ILE A 274 -9.99 14.59 -11.08
CA ILE A 274 -10.41 14.46 -9.68
C ILE A 274 -9.26 13.96 -8.83
N ARG A 275 -8.55 12.92 -9.27
CA ARG A 275 -7.38 12.37 -8.55
C ARG A 275 -6.25 13.38 -8.41
N TYR A 276 -5.99 14.16 -9.45
CA TYR A 276 -5.02 15.26 -9.40
C TYR A 276 -5.40 16.30 -8.32
N SER A 277 -6.66 16.73 -8.30
CA SER A 277 -7.16 17.66 -7.27
C SER A 277 -7.03 17.10 -5.86
N VAL A 278 -7.35 15.80 -5.67
CA VAL A 278 -7.20 15.11 -4.39
C VAL A 278 -5.72 15.06 -3.98
N SER A 279 -4.83 14.62 -4.87
CA SER A 279 -3.40 14.53 -4.59
C SER A 279 -2.82 15.88 -4.15
N ASN A 280 -3.16 16.97 -4.86
CA ASN A 280 -2.72 18.31 -4.48
C ASN A 280 -3.26 18.74 -3.12
N SER A 281 -4.53 18.44 -2.82
CA SER A 281 -5.12 18.74 -1.52
C SER A 281 -4.39 18.03 -0.39
N LEU A 282 -4.13 16.72 -0.54
CA LEU A 282 -3.42 15.92 0.45
C LEU A 282 -1.97 16.42 0.64
N LEU A 283 -1.30 16.81 -0.44
CA LEU A 283 0.06 17.36 -0.40
C LEU A 283 0.10 18.69 0.38
N ASN A 284 -0.82 19.59 0.10
CA ASN A 284 -0.92 20.87 0.81
C ASN A 284 -1.13 20.67 2.32
N ILE A 285 -1.98 19.74 2.69
CA ILE A 285 -2.21 19.39 4.10
C ILE A 285 -0.93 18.80 4.71
N ALA A 286 -0.21 17.94 3.98
CA ALA A 286 1.03 17.34 4.46
C ALA A 286 2.13 18.39 4.68
N ILE A 287 2.30 19.32 3.73
CA ILE A 287 3.25 20.44 3.83
C ILE A 287 2.91 21.33 5.04
N ASN A 288 1.64 21.71 5.18
CA ASN A 288 1.20 22.53 6.31
C ASN A 288 1.39 21.83 7.66
N THR A 289 1.02 20.56 7.75
CA THR A 289 1.21 19.76 8.97
C THR A 289 2.68 19.66 9.35
N LYS A 290 3.55 19.34 8.39
CA LYS A 290 5.00 19.24 8.62
C LYS A 290 5.59 20.55 9.05
N ASN A 291 5.26 21.65 8.37
CA ASN A 291 5.76 22.98 8.73
C ASN A 291 5.34 23.38 10.16
N ASN A 292 4.13 23.04 10.57
CA ASN A 292 3.67 23.31 11.94
C ASN A 292 4.48 22.54 12.97
N PHE A 293 4.73 21.24 12.74
CA PHE A 293 5.59 20.45 13.63
C PHE A 293 7.02 20.99 13.66
N ASP A 294 7.61 21.34 12.51
CA ASP A 294 8.97 21.86 12.45
C ASP A 294 9.12 23.18 13.18
N MET A 295 8.17 24.10 13.03
CA MET A 295 8.15 25.35 13.77
C MET A 295 8.02 25.12 15.29
N MET A 296 7.21 24.15 15.71
CA MET A 296 7.11 23.77 17.11
C MET A 296 8.44 23.23 17.64
N ILE A 297 9.04 22.27 16.91
CA ILE A 297 10.31 21.65 17.31
C ILE A 297 11.42 22.70 17.42
N GLN A 298 11.53 23.61 16.45
CA GLN A 298 12.52 24.69 16.47
C GLN A 298 12.43 25.54 17.73
N ARG A 299 11.22 25.91 18.18
CA ARG A 299 11.01 26.62 19.45
C ARG A 299 11.53 25.84 20.66
N PHE A 300 11.32 24.51 20.69
CA PHE A 300 11.83 23.68 21.79
C PHE A 300 13.36 23.48 21.72
N VAL A 301 13.93 23.40 20.52
CA VAL A 301 15.38 23.30 20.30
C VAL A 301 16.11 24.56 20.77
N GLU A 302 15.53 25.76 20.69
CA GLU A 302 16.09 27.01 21.22
C GLU A 302 16.26 27.00 22.74
N ARG A 303 15.59 26.08 23.47
CA ARG A 303 15.68 25.87 24.92
C ARG A 303 15.49 27.14 25.76
N ASN A 304 14.67 28.06 25.27
CA ASN A 304 14.27 29.23 26.06
C ASN A 304 13.16 28.80 27.06
N TYR A 305 13.57 28.16 28.15
CA TYR A 305 12.68 27.54 29.12
C TYR A 305 11.61 28.47 29.69
N LYS A 306 11.91 29.76 29.88
CA LYS A 306 10.92 30.75 30.35
C LYS A 306 9.75 30.91 29.39
N LEU A 307 10.00 30.83 28.09
CA LEU A 307 8.96 30.92 27.06
C LEU A 307 8.25 29.56 26.84
N LEU A 308 8.92 28.46 27.15
CA LEU A 308 8.41 27.11 26.95
C LEU A 308 7.55 26.60 28.14
N GLU A 309 7.78 27.12 29.35
CA GLU A 309 7.11 26.67 30.56
C GLU A 309 5.58 26.60 30.46
N PRO A 310 4.86 27.60 29.91
CA PRO A 310 3.41 27.52 29.75
C PRO A 310 2.98 26.36 28.84
N SER A 311 3.70 26.13 27.73
CA SER A 311 3.42 25.04 26.79
C SER A 311 3.70 23.66 27.40
N ILE A 312 4.82 23.54 28.15
CA ILE A 312 5.18 22.33 28.87
C ILE A 312 4.12 21.98 29.90
N ASN A 313 3.68 22.95 30.71
CA ASN A 313 2.63 22.76 31.72
C ASN A 313 1.29 22.34 31.11
N GLN A 314 0.94 22.86 29.92
CA GLN A 314 -0.25 22.44 29.21
C GLN A 314 -0.12 20.97 28.74
N LEU A 315 1.05 20.57 28.23
CA LEU A 315 1.32 19.21 27.80
C LEU A 315 1.43 18.21 28.96
N GLU A 316 1.73 18.65 30.19
CA GLU A 316 1.72 17.78 31.38
C GLU A 316 0.37 17.11 31.60
N ASN A 317 -0.73 17.77 31.27
CA ASN A 317 -2.08 17.20 31.37
C ASN A 317 -2.29 16.04 30.38
N VAL A 318 -1.59 16.05 29.26
CA VAL A 318 -1.70 15.05 28.18
C VAL A 318 -0.63 13.97 28.33
N LEU A 319 0.61 14.35 28.69
CA LEU A 319 1.78 13.49 28.76
C LEU A 319 2.18 13.09 30.18
N GLY A 320 1.29 13.30 31.16
CA GLY A 320 1.57 13.25 32.59
C GLY A 320 2.44 12.09 33.08
N SER A 321 2.16 10.86 32.61
CA SER A 321 2.98 9.69 32.97
C SER A 321 4.40 9.72 32.38
N GLN A 322 4.58 10.35 31.22
CA GLN A 322 5.88 10.48 30.54
C GLN A 322 6.73 11.60 31.16
N PHE A 323 6.10 12.59 31.78
CA PHE A 323 6.75 13.73 32.42
C PHE A 323 7.03 13.55 33.91
N LYS A 324 6.51 12.46 34.49
CA LYS A 324 6.69 12.19 35.94
C LYS A 324 8.15 12.10 36.28
N ASP A 325 8.54 12.82 37.31
CA ASP A 325 9.91 12.88 37.85
C ASP A 325 10.99 13.33 36.84
N LYS A 326 10.61 14.07 35.80
CA LYS A 326 11.49 14.58 34.73
C LYS A 326 11.87 16.04 34.97
N THR A 327 13.11 16.40 34.64
CA THR A 327 13.57 17.78 34.58
C THR A 327 12.94 18.51 33.40
N ILE A 328 13.02 19.84 33.38
CA ILE A 328 12.48 20.62 32.25
C ILE A 328 13.21 20.29 30.93
N GLU A 329 14.53 20.02 31.00
CA GLU A 329 15.33 19.61 29.85
C GLU A 329 14.86 18.26 29.31
N GLU A 330 14.68 17.28 30.18
CA GLU A 330 14.17 15.95 29.80
C GLU A 330 12.76 16.02 29.20
N LYS A 331 11.88 16.90 29.73
CA LYS A 331 10.54 17.12 29.17
C LYS A 331 10.60 17.70 27.76
N VAL A 332 11.51 18.66 27.52
CA VAL A 332 11.76 19.24 26.20
C VAL A 332 12.25 18.18 25.23
N ASP A 333 13.19 17.33 25.64
CA ASP A 333 13.69 16.24 24.78
C ASP A 333 12.57 15.24 24.43
N ILE A 334 11.71 14.87 25.37
CA ILE A 334 10.54 14.03 25.14
C ILE A 334 9.57 14.69 24.14
N ILE A 335 9.31 15.99 24.27
CA ILE A 335 8.43 16.72 23.33
C ILE A 335 9.01 16.71 21.93
N ILE A 336 10.31 16.98 21.79
CA ILE A 336 10.98 16.93 20.48
C ILE A 336 10.86 15.52 19.87
N GLU A 337 11.11 14.48 20.65
CA GLU A 337 10.99 13.08 20.19
C GLU A 337 9.55 12.75 19.73
N ILE A 338 8.54 13.21 20.49
CA ILE A 338 7.13 12.99 20.11
C ILE A 338 6.78 13.72 18.81
N LEU A 339 7.26 14.94 18.62
CA LEU A 339 6.93 15.75 17.44
C LEU A 339 7.75 15.35 16.21
N ASN A 340 9.02 14.90 16.40
CA ASN A 340 9.93 14.58 15.32
C ASN A 340 9.74 13.16 14.80
N LYS A 341 8.63 12.97 14.08
CA LYS A 341 8.24 11.69 13.47
C LYS A 341 7.82 11.88 12.02
N PRO A 342 7.87 10.83 11.19
CA PRO A 342 7.28 10.89 9.87
C PRO A 342 5.80 11.28 9.92
N VAL A 343 5.34 12.01 8.91
CA VAL A 343 3.96 12.45 8.76
C VAL A 343 3.32 11.72 7.59
N ARG A 344 2.08 11.27 7.75
CA ARG A 344 1.24 10.83 6.64
C ARG A 344 -0.12 11.51 6.67
N VAL A 345 -0.58 11.91 5.50
CA VAL A 345 -1.95 12.38 5.26
C VAL A 345 -2.64 11.35 4.38
N CYS A 346 -3.71 10.77 4.86
CA CYS A 346 -4.39 9.66 4.21
C CYS A 346 -5.79 10.10 3.77
N GLY A 347 -6.06 9.98 2.47
CA GLY A 347 -7.41 10.07 1.94
C GLY A 347 -8.26 8.89 2.41
N ILE A 348 -9.47 9.17 2.82
CA ILE A 348 -10.47 8.17 3.16
C ILE A 348 -11.77 8.46 2.43
N VAL A 349 -12.49 7.41 2.05
CA VAL A 349 -13.78 7.50 1.37
C VAL A 349 -14.88 7.01 2.28
N LYS A 350 -16.04 7.62 2.19
CA LYS A 350 -17.24 7.14 2.84
C LYS A 350 -17.75 5.91 2.10
N ASP A 351 -17.66 4.76 2.73
CA ASP A 351 -18.09 3.48 2.18
C ASP A 351 -18.32 2.47 3.30
N GLU A 352 -19.52 1.91 3.36
CA GLU A 352 -19.93 0.96 4.39
C GLU A 352 -19.61 -0.50 4.02
N ASN A 353 -19.29 -0.80 2.76
CA ASN A 353 -19.22 -2.17 2.22
C ASN A 353 -17.81 -2.61 1.82
N SER A 354 -16.82 -1.72 1.83
CA SER A 354 -15.46 -2.06 1.42
C SER A 354 -14.74 -2.94 2.43
N LYS A 355 -13.96 -3.91 1.91
CA LYS A 355 -13.16 -4.85 2.70
C LYS A 355 -11.73 -4.37 2.99
N GLY A 356 -11.40 -3.13 2.72
CA GLY A 356 -10.06 -2.60 2.96
C GLY A 356 -9.84 -2.10 4.40
N GLY A 357 -8.70 -1.49 4.63
CA GLY A 357 -8.38 -0.89 5.91
C GLY A 357 -9.31 0.27 6.25
N LYS A 358 -9.72 0.37 7.52
CA LYS A 358 -10.65 1.38 8.02
C LYS A 358 -9.97 2.28 9.05
N PRO A 359 -10.34 3.57 9.14
CA PRO A 359 -9.78 4.49 10.12
C PRO A 359 -10.43 4.32 11.49
N PHE A 360 -9.61 4.06 12.52
CA PHE A 360 -10.04 3.90 13.90
C PHE A 360 -9.14 4.65 14.88
N TRP A 361 -9.71 5.07 15.98
CA TRP A 361 -8.98 5.30 17.22
C TRP A 361 -8.66 3.94 17.84
N VAL A 362 -7.38 3.72 18.14
CA VAL A 362 -6.89 2.47 18.73
C VAL A 362 -6.09 2.75 19.99
N TYR A 363 -6.06 1.78 20.89
CA TYR A 363 -5.18 1.77 22.04
C TYR A 363 -4.14 0.66 21.88
N ASP A 364 -2.87 1.01 21.93
CA ASP A 364 -1.75 0.09 21.71
C ASP A 364 -1.17 -0.50 23.00
N GLY A 365 -1.80 -0.22 24.15
CA GLY A 365 -1.32 -0.57 25.49
C GLY A 365 -0.56 0.57 26.18
N LYS A 366 -0.25 1.66 25.48
CA LYS A 366 0.46 2.85 26.00
C LYS A 366 -0.32 4.13 25.77
N SER A 367 -0.81 4.33 24.56
CA SER A 367 -1.49 5.58 24.15
C SER A 367 -2.60 5.31 23.15
N GLU A 368 -3.48 6.30 22.98
CA GLU A 368 -4.47 6.32 21.92
C GLU A 368 -3.88 7.00 20.68
N SER A 369 -4.17 6.45 19.51
CA SER A 369 -3.80 7.04 18.21
C SER A 369 -4.81 6.70 17.12
N VAL A 370 -4.82 7.49 16.04
CA VAL A 370 -5.62 7.17 14.86
C VAL A 370 -4.81 6.28 13.94
N GLN A 371 -5.40 5.15 13.51
CA GLN A 371 -4.73 4.15 12.67
C GLN A 371 -5.66 3.63 11.57
N ILE A 372 -5.04 3.20 10.46
CA ILE A 372 -5.72 2.35 9.49
C ILE A 372 -5.63 0.92 10.01
N VAL A 373 -6.76 0.28 10.21
CA VAL A 373 -6.84 -1.09 10.74
C VAL A 373 -7.48 -2.00 9.71
N GLU A 374 -6.89 -3.17 9.47
CA GLU A 374 -7.45 -4.22 8.64
C GLU A 374 -8.18 -5.26 9.49
N GLU A 375 -9.14 -5.96 8.88
CA GLU A 375 -9.97 -6.97 9.54
C GLU A 375 -9.13 -8.02 10.27
N SER A 376 -8.02 -8.45 9.69
CA SER A 376 -7.09 -9.43 10.26
C SER A 376 -6.38 -8.98 11.55
N GLN A 377 -6.41 -7.68 11.86
CA GLN A 377 -5.80 -7.09 13.06
C GLN A 377 -6.77 -6.95 14.22
N VAL A 378 -8.03 -7.38 14.04
CA VAL A 378 -9.10 -7.24 15.04
C VAL A 378 -9.44 -8.61 15.63
N ASP A 379 -9.60 -8.68 16.94
CA ASP A 379 -10.08 -9.90 17.61
C ASP A 379 -11.62 -9.99 17.49
N PHE A 380 -12.10 -10.72 16.49
CA PHE A 380 -13.53 -10.95 16.29
C PHE A 380 -14.17 -11.94 17.28
N ASN A 381 -13.40 -12.57 18.17
CA ASN A 381 -13.95 -13.32 19.30
C ASN A 381 -14.42 -12.39 20.41
N ASP A 382 -13.93 -11.14 20.45
CA ASP A 382 -14.47 -10.10 21.32
C ASP A 382 -15.64 -9.39 20.62
N GLU A 383 -16.85 -9.63 21.09
CA GLU A 383 -18.09 -9.02 20.54
C GLU A 383 -18.09 -7.47 20.59
N ASN A 384 -17.36 -6.86 21.54
CA ASN A 384 -17.23 -5.40 21.58
C ASN A 384 -16.34 -4.92 20.42
N GLN A 385 -15.22 -5.59 20.16
CA GLN A 385 -14.33 -5.23 19.04
C GLN A 385 -15.05 -5.39 17.70
N LYS A 386 -15.77 -6.47 17.52
CA LYS A 386 -16.64 -6.72 16.36
C LYS A 386 -17.71 -5.64 16.18
N LYS A 387 -18.35 -5.23 17.26
CA LYS A 387 -19.35 -4.13 17.25
C LYS A 387 -18.70 -2.81 16.81
N VAL A 388 -17.56 -2.45 17.40
CA VAL A 388 -16.84 -1.22 17.03
C VAL A 388 -16.42 -1.27 15.56
N TRP A 389 -15.87 -2.39 15.07
CA TRP A 389 -15.50 -2.57 13.67
C TRP A 389 -16.66 -2.28 12.70
N ASN A 390 -17.84 -2.83 13.00
CA ASN A 390 -19.03 -2.70 12.16
C ASN A 390 -19.65 -1.30 12.15
N THR A 391 -19.24 -0.41 13.07
CA THR A 391 -19.74 0.98 13.10
C THR A 391 -18.95 1.95 12.24
N SER A 392 -17.83 1.51 11.65
CA SER A 392 -17.05 2.37 10.74
C SER A 392 -17.76 2.53 9.41
N THR A 393 -17.89 3.78 8.97
CA THR A 393 -18.49 4.18 7.69
C THR A 393 -17.47 4.71 6.71
N TYR A 394 -16.16 4.56 6.99
CA TYR A 394 -15.06 5.03 6.18
C TYR A 394 -14.08 3.90 5.87
N PHE A 395 -13.38 4.07 4.76
CA PHE A 395 -12.44 3.11 4.23
C PHE A 395 -11.24 3.85 3.61
N ASN A 396 -10.05 3.27 3.69
CA ASN A 396 -8.84 3.81 3.07
C ASN A 396 -8.59 3.20 1.68
N PRO A 397 -8.67 3.99 0.60
CA PRO A 397 -8.41 3.53 -0.77
C PRO A 397 -6.91 3.43 -1.10
N VAL A 398 -6.02 3.69 -0.12
CA VAL A 398 -4.58 3.85 -0.31
C VAL A 398 -4.26 5.02 -1.26
N GLU A 399 -4.79 6.19 -0.90
CA GLU A 399 -4.45 7.49 -1.49
C GLU A 399 -3.83 8.32 -0.38
N MET A 400 -2.51 8.47 -0.35
CA MET A 400 -1.84 9.14 0.77
C MET A 400 -0.57 9.88 0.36
N VAL A 401 -0.17 10.85 1.19
CA VAL A 401 1.08 11.60 1.10
C VAL A 401 1.86 11.39 2.38
N CYS A 402 3.13 11.04 2.23
CA CYS A 402 4.06 10.81 3.34
C CYS A 402 5.20 11.84 3.29
N CYS A 403 5.55 12.45 4.44
CA CYS A 403 6.76 13.23 4.59
C CYS A 403 7.84 12.36 5.25
N LEU A 404 9.01 12.25 4.58
CA LEU A 404 10.06 11.32 4.95
C LEU A 404 11.31 11.97 5.57
N ARG A 405 11.26 13.29 5.86
CA ARG A 405 12.39 14.03 6.43
C ARG A 405 12.06 14.60 7.80
N ASP A 406 13.07 14.63 8.66
CA ASP A 406 13.00 15.26 9.96
C ASP A 406 13.02 16.80 9.86
N PHE A 407 12.95 17.50 11.00
CA PHE A 407 12.95 18.96 11.05
C PHE A 407 14.30 19.59 10.64
N THR A 408 15.37 18.80 10.53
CA THR A 408 16.69 19.25 10.06
C THR A 408 16.89 18.98 8.56
N GLY A 409 15.90 18.34 7.89
CA GLY A 409 15.96 17.92 6.50
C GLY A 409 16.62 16.56 6.27
N ASN A 410 17.04 15.86 7.33
CA ASN A 410 17.59 14.52 7.22
C ASN A 410 16.46 13.50 6.99
N LYS A 411 16.80 12.46 6.26
CA LYS A 411 15.87 11.36 6.00
C LYS A 411 15.68 10.50 7.26
N TYR A 412 14.42 10.17 7.58
CA TYR A 412 14.13 9.20 8.62
C TYR A 412 14.58 7.78 8.21
N ASN A 413 14.99 6.98 9.19
CA ASN A 413 14.93 5.52 9.04
C ASN A 413 13.51 5.05 9.38
N LEU A 414 12.70 4.77 8.38
CA LEU A 414 11.27 4.52 8.55
C LEU A 414 10.95 3.29 9.40
N LYS A 415 11.88 2.34 9.49
CA LYS A 415 11.73 1.13 10.33
C LYS A 415 11.67 1.45 11.82
N ASP A 416 12.32 2.53 12.26
CA ASP A 416 12.31 2.95 13.67
C ASP A 416 10.91 3.39 14.13
N PHE A 417 9.99 3.61 13.18
CA PHE A 417 8.61 4.02 13.43
C PHE A 417 7.58 2.94 13.12
N SER A 418 8.01 1.67 13.02
CA SER A 418 7.16 0.49 12.83
C SER A 418 6.86 -0.19 14.16
N GLU A 419 5.69 -0.84 14.26
CA GLU A 419 5.35 -1.74 15.38
C GLU A 419 5.42 -3.19 14.91
N ASP A 420 6.57 -3.81 15.07
CA ASP A 420 6.87 -5.15 14.55
C ASP A 420 6.00 -6.26 15.15
N SER A 421 5.46 -6.06 16.34
CA SER A 421 4.57 -7.03 16.99
C SER A 421 3.19 -7.14 16.33
N LEU A 422 2.81 -6.20 15.45
CA LEU A 422 1.57 -6.22 14.65
C LEU A 422 1.67 -7.14 13.41
N ARG A 423 2.53 -8.13 13.44
CA ARG A 423 2.62 -9.19 12.42
C ARG A 423 1.36 -10.03 12.39
N MET A 424 1.06 -10.61 11.24
CA MET A 424 -0.11 -11.46 11.05
C MET A 424 0.33 -12.89 10.73
N ILE A 425 -0.35 -13.87 11.33
CA ILE A 425 -0.20 -15.29 10.95
C ILE A 425 -1.25 -15.58 9.90
N VAL A 426 -0.80 -15.92 8.70
CA VAL A 426 -1.67 -16.18 7.54
C VAL A 426 -1.66 -17.65 7.20
N LYS A 427 -2.87 -18.20 6.96
CA LYS A 427 -3.08 -19.57 6.46
C LYS A 427 -3.56 -19.52 5.02
N LYS A 428 -2.86 -20.16 4.12
CA LYS A 428 -3.17 -20.14 2.70
C LYS A 428 -2.75 -21.46 2.04
N ASN A 429 -3.50 -21.92 1.06
CA ASN A 429 -3.06 -23.02 0.22
C ASN A 429 -2.00 -22.52 -0.78
N ILE A 430 -0.79 -23.06 -0.69
CA ILE A 430 0.33 -22.73 -1.58
C ILE A 430 0.70 -23.99 -2.36
N LYS A 431 0.52 -23.98 -3.67
CA LYS A 431 0.82 -25.11 -4.56
C LYS A 431 0.19 -26.44 -4.09
N GLY A 432 -1.07 -26.37 -3.61
CA GLY A 432 -1.81 -27.54 -3.14
C GLY A 432 -1.50 -27.99 -1.71
N LYS A 433 -0.67 -27.27 -0.97
CA LYS A 433 -0.34 -27.55 0.44
C LYS A 433 -0.88 -26.44 1.33
N ASP A 434 -1.60 -26.82 2.38
CA ASP A 434 -2.01 -25.88 3.42
C ASP A 434 -0.78 -25.37 4.15
N SER A 435 -0.58 -24.09 4.12
CA SER A 435 0.63 -23.43 4.55
C SER A 435 0.32 -22.32 5.53
N THR A 436 1.14 -22.20 6.56
CA THR A 436 1.09 -21.08 7.52
C THR A 436 2.40 -20.30 7.43
N PHE A 437 2.31 -18.99 7.35
CA PHE A 437 3.46 -18.09 7.28
C PHE A 437 3.13 -16.75 7.94
N ILE A 438 4.14 -15.89 8.12
CA ILE A 438 3.98 -14.59 8.73
C ILE A 438 3.95 -13.52 7.65
N GLU A 439 2.99 -12.61 7.74
CA GLU A 439 3.06 -11.33 7.07
C GLU A 439 3.58 -10.27 8.04
N LEU A 440 4.49 -9.42 7.54
CA LEU A 440 4.99 -8.26 8.27
C LEU A 440 3.86 -7.25 8.50
N PRO A 441 3.98 -6.37 9.51
CA PRO A 441 3.03 -5.27 9.68
C PRO A 441 2.85 -4.51 8.38
N GLY A 442 1.61 -4.40 7.89
CA GLY A 442 1.34 -3.83 6.58
C GLY A 442 1.85 -2.40 6.42
N LEU A 443 2.23 -1.98 5.20
CA LEU A 443 2.87 -0.69 4.93
C LEU A 443 2.10 0.48 5.56
N TRP A 444 0.80 0.58 5.26
CA TRP A 444 -0.07 1.64 5.80
C TRP A 444 -0.75 1.32 7.13
N ASN A 445 -0.39 0.20 7.74
CA ASN A 445 -0.87 -0.25 9.05
C ASN A 445 0.28 -0.18 10.07
N GLY A 446 0.75 -1.33 10.53
CA GLY A 446 1.78 -1.44 11.57
C GLY A 446 3.15 -0.88 11.20
N SER A 447 3.54 -0.88 9.90
CA SER A 447 4.81 -0.25 9.48
C SER A 447 4.81 1.27 9.64
N MET A 448 3.65 1.91 9.70
CA MET A 448 3.50 3.35 9.95
C MET A 448 2.81 3.63 11.31
N HIS A 449 2.93 2.71 12.27
CA HIS A 449 2.19 2.79 13.54
C HIS A 449 2.53 4.03 14.35
N TYR A 450 3.80 4.40 14.42
CA TYR A 450 4.28 5.54 15.20
C TYR A 450 4.38 6.85 14.39
N TRP A 451 3.77 6.92 13.20
CA TRP A 451 3.74 8.12 12.38
C TRP A 451 2.64 9.08 12.82
N HIS A 452 2.86 10.37 12.64
CA HIS A 452 1.77 11.35 12.70
C HIS A 452 0.80 11.11 11.55
N THR A 453 -0.45 10.85 11.88
CA THR A 453 -1.47 10.48 10.90
C THR A 453 -2.58 11.52 10.89
N THR A 454 -2.92 12.04 9.70
CA THR A 454 -4.09 12.88 9.46
C THR A 454 -4.99 12.17 8.45
N PHE A 455 -6.26 11.95 8.80
CA PHE A 455 -7.26 11.46 7.87
C PHE A 455 -8.03 12.61 7.24
N VAL A 456 -8.27 12.52 5.93
CA VAL A 456 -8.98 13.52 5.12
C VAL A 456 -10.03 12.81 4.29
N GLU A 457 -11.29 13.25 4.40
CA GLU A 457 -12.35 12.72 3.53
C GLU A 457 -12.14 13.21 2.11
N ILE A 458 -12.07 12.26 1.16
CA ILE A 458 -11.92 12.53 -0.27
C ILE A 458 -13.16 12.06 -1.05
N PRO A 459 -13.46 12.62 -2.22
CA PRO A 459 -14.60 12.20 -3.03
C PRO A 459 -14.51 10.72 -3.40
N SER A 460 -15.61 9.96 -3.22
CA SER A 460 -15.68 8.55 -3.62
C SER A 460 -15.43 8.35 -5.12
N SER A 461 -15.71 9.37 -5.95
CA SER A 461 -15.41 9.37 -7.38
C SER A 461 -13.90 9.35 -7.72
N SER A 462 -13.00 9.61 -6.74
CA SER A 462 -11.55 9.43 -6.92
C SER A 462 -11.11 7.97 -6.78
N PHE A 463 -11.99 7.09 -6.28
CA PHE A 463 -11.71 5.68 -6.06
C PHE A 463 -12.47 4.81 -7.06
N THR A 464 -11.78 4.43 -8.11
CA THR A 464 -12.33 3.62 -9.23
C THR A 464 -11.39 2.45 -9.53
N PRO A 465 -11.20 1.52 -8.59
CA PRO A 465 -10.22 0.45 -8.75
C PRO A 465 -10.74 -0.65 -9.67
N VAL A 466 -9.84 -1.21 -10.47
CA VAL A 466 -10.07 -2.46 -11.21
C VAL A 466 -9.71 -3.63 -10.29
N LYS A 467 -10.65 -4.14 -9.52
CA LYS A 467 -10.43 -5.30 -8.62
C LYS A 467 -10.61 -6.62 -9.37
N ASN A 468 -11.58 -6.65 -10.28
CA ASN A 468 -11.91 -7.78 -11.15
C ASN A 468 -11.85 -7.32 -12.61
N PHE A 469 -11.55 -8.21 -13.56
CA PHE A 469 -11.51 -7.82 -14.97
C PHE A 469 -12.88 -7.39 -15.52
N THR A 470 -13.96 -7.81 -14.88
CA THR A 470 -15.32 -7.34 -15.20
C THR A 470 -15.57 -5.88 -14.82
N ASP A 471 -14.73 -5.30 -13.93
CA ASP A 471 -14.82 -3.86 -13.61
C ASP A 471 -14.46 -3.02 -14.84
N LEU A 472 -13.64 -3.57 -15.75
CA LEU A 472 -13.30 -2.93 -17.01
C LEU A 472 -14.50 -2.74 -17.96
N PHE A 473 -15.63 -3.41 -17.73
CA PHE A 473 -16.87 -3.18 -18.48
C PHE A 473 -17.62 -1.93 -18.01
N LEU A 474 -17.31 -1.42 -16.83
CA LEU A 474 -17.98 -0.25 -16.28
C LEU A 474 -17.68 1.01 -17.12
N PRO A 475 -18.66 1.92 -17.29
CA PRO A 475 -18.49 3.14 -18.10
C PRO A 475 -17.30 4.02 -17.67
N ILE A 476 -16.90 3.93 -16.40
CA ILE A 476 -15.77 4.70 -15.85
C ILE A 476 -14.41 4.21 -16.40
N HIS A 477 -14.35 2.97 -16.88
CA HIS A 477 -13.15 2.34 -17.45
C HIS A 477 -13.20 2.21 -18.98
N GLN A 478 -14.30 2.62 -19.60
CA GLN A 478 -14.45 2.60 -21.05
C GLN A 478 -14.05 3.95 -21.66
N PRO A 479 -13.65 4.04 -22.93
CA PRO A 479 -13.31 5.29 -23.62
C PRO A 479 -14.36 6.39 -23.53
#